data_12d39b048c66a1f0daff4d00a43a5b2f
#
_entry.id   12d39b048c66a1f0daff4d00a43a5b2f
#
_cell.length_a   1.000
_cell.length_b   1.000
_cell.length_c   1.000
_cell.angle_alpha   90.00
_cell.angle_beta   90.00
_cell.angle_gamma   90.00
#
_symmetry.space_group_name_H-M   'P 1'
#
loop_
_entity.id
_entity.type
_entity.pdbx_description
1 polymer ?
#
loop_
_entity_poly.entity_id
_entity_poly.type
_entity_poly.pdbx_seq_one_letter_code
_entity_poly.pdbx_strand_id
1 'polypeptide(L)'
;AASNEMARPDFAILIVSFLVLMGVTQTGVVFSATTRLSGAKWAKSYYRLADLITMAFAPFAIGGFLLIYFRSTGELFYWLSPAPEEHLSTYLNIDWLLFRNLFSLLVFYGLSAVYFWKSLKLDLSGSDSADHQEVRDQLYWMSPLIIIAYIVCSTFIAWDFAMMLIPHWHSTVFPIHYWFGNAYAATAALIVLPVLLSRFSSSEFKFS
;
A
#
# COMPACT_ATOMS: atom_id res chain seq x y z
N ALA A 1 -9.29 -39.63 1.08
CA ALA A 1 -8.73 -38.92 -0.05
C ALA A 1 -9.25 -37.48 0.05
N ALA A 2 -8.50 -36.61 0.71
CA ALA A 2 -8.78 -35.19 0.71
C ALA A 2 -8.49 -34.70 -0.71
N SER A 3 -9.54 -34.38 -1.46
CA SER A 3 -9.44 -33.66 -2.71
C SER A 3 -8.80 -32.31 -2.39
N ASN A 4 -7.56 -32.18 -2.80
CA ASN A 4 -6.80 -30.95 -2.78
C ASN A 4 -7.47 -30.01 -3.83
N GLU A 5 -8.63 -29.46 -3.51
CA GLU A 5 -9.20 -28.35 -4.29
C GLU A 5 -8.29 -27.16 -4.03
N MET A 6 -7.28 -27.04 -4.89
CA MET A 6 -6.54 -25.77 -5.03
C MET A 6 -7.56 -24.65 -5.07
N ALA A 7 -7.36 -23.62 -4.26
CA ALA A 7 -8.16 -22.42 -4.25
C ALA A 7 -8.50 -22.05 -5.69
N ARG A 8 -9.79 -21.81 -5.97
CA ARG A 8 -10.26 -21.56 -7.34
C ARG A 8 -9.34 -20.53 -7.99
N PRO A 9 -8.87 -20.75 -9.22
CA PRO A 9 -7.89 -19.89 -9.87
C PRO A 9 -8.29 -18.41 -9.85
N ASP A 10 -9.60 -18.14 -9.83
CA ASP A 10 -10.17 -16.80 -9.77
C ASP A 10 -9.79 -16.05 -8.49
N PHE A 11 -9.79 -16.71 -7.33
CA PHE A 11 -9.39 -16.10 -6.07
C PHE A 11 -7.88 -15.87 -5.97
N ALA A 12 -7.08 -16.76 -6.53
CA ALA A 12 -5.63 -16.59 -6.57
C ALA A 12 -5.25 -15.35 -7.41
N ILE A 13 -5.88 -15.17 -8.57
CA ILE A 13 -5.69 -14.01 -9.44
C ILE A 13 -6.13 -12.72 -8.71
N LEU A 14 -7.29 -12.74 -8.04
CA LEU A 14 -7.79 -11.60 -7.28
C LEU A 14 -6.79 -11.15 -6.19
N ILE A 15 -6.25 -12.10 -5.42
CA ILE A 15 -5.31 -11.80 -4.33
C ILE A 15 -3.99 -11.27 -4.89
N VAL A 16 -3.43 -11.92 -5.89
CA VAL A 16 -2.17 -11.46 -6.51
C VAL A 16 -2.36 -10.06 -7.08
N SER A 17 -3.45 -9.80 -7.79
CA SER A 17 -3.76 -8.49 -8.35
C SER A 17 -3.93 -7.43 -7.24
N PHE A 18 -4.64 -7.79 -6.17
CA PHE A 18 -4.82 -6.94 -4.99
C PHE A 18 -3.48 -6.59 -4.33
N LEU A 19 -2.62 -7.59 -4.08
CA LEU A 19 -1.31 -7.39 -3.46
C LEU A 19 -0.40 -6.50 -4.30
N VAL A 20 -0.35 -6.73 -5.61
CA VAL A 20 0.49 -5.94 -6.53
C VAL A 20 -0.02 -4.50 -6.62
N LEU A 21 -1.31 -4.30 -6.91
CA LEU A 21 -1.89 -2.97 -7.07
C LEU A 21 -1.81 -2.17 -5.76
N MET A 22 -2.12 -2.81 -4.64
CA MET A 22 -2.05 -2.19 -3.33
C MET A 22 -0.60 -1.80 -2.98
N GLY A 23 0.34 -2.71 -3.16
CA GLY A 23 1.74 -2.45 -2.87
C GLY A 23 2.32 -1.30 -3.68
N VAL A 24 2.10 -1.29 -4.99
CA VAL A 24 2.56 -0.23 -5.89
C VAL A 24 1.91 1.11 -5.55
N THR A 25 0.60 1.15 -5.33
CA THR A 25 -0.13 2.41 -5.09
C THR A 25 0.15 2.99 -3.71
N GLN A 26 0.28 2.17 -2.66
CA GLN A 26 0.67 2.62 -1.33
C GLN A 26 2.07 3.25 -1.32
N THR A 27 2.97 2.74 -2.13
CA THR A 27 4.34 3.26 -2.20
C THR A 27 4.42 4.66 -2.82
N GLY A 28 3.38 5.14 -3.49
CA GLY A 28 3.34 6.50 -4.02
C GLY A 28 3.61 7.57 -2.95
N VAL A 29 2.78 7.61 -1.90
CA VAL A 29 2.98 8.57 -0.80
C VAL A 29 4.28 8.33 -0.03
N VAL A 30 4.73 7.07 0.04
CA VAL A 30 6.03 6.71 0.66
C VAL A 30 7.19 7.29 -0.15
N PHE A 31 7.10 7.26 -1.47
CA PHE A 31 8.07 7.92 -2.35
C PHE A 31 8.14 9.44 -2.07
N SER A 32 7.00 10.12 -1.98
CA SER A 32 6.95 11.54 -1.60
C SER A 32 7.58 11.79 -0.23
N ALA A 33 7.23 10.97 0.77
CA ALA A 33 7.74 11.09 2.13
C ALA A 33 9.26 10.88 2.19
N THR A 34 9.78 9.81 1.57
CA THR A 34 11.20 9.47 1.57
C THR A 34 12.04 10.53 0.86
N THR A 35 11.57 11.02 -0.29
CA THR A 35 12.29 12.02 -1.08
C THR A 35 12.24 13.40 -0.43
N ARG A 36 11.19 13.75 0.32
CA ARG A 36 11.15 14.97 1.15
C ARG A 36 12.14 14.89 2.30
N LEU A 37 12.23 13.74 2.99
CA LEU A 37 13.21 13.53 4.07
C LEU A 37 14.65 13.64 3.58
N SER A 38 14.94 13.07 2.40
CA SER A 38 16.29 13.14 1.81
C SER A 38 16.62 14.48 1.15
N GLY A 39 15.67 15.43 1.10
CA GLY A 39 15.87 16.72 0.46
C GLY A 39 16.02 16.65 -1.05
N ALA A 40 15.49 15.62 -1.70
CA ALA A 40 15.61 15.34 -3.13
C ALA A 40 14.85 16.38 -3.97
N LYS A 41 15.55 17.39 -4.50
CA LYS A 41 14.95 18.48 -5.26
C LYS A 41 14.30 18.02 -6.58
N TRP A 42 14.86 16.99 -7.21
CA TRP A 42 14.38 16.41 -8.47
C TRP A 42 13.00 15.73 -8.35
N ALA A 43 12.64 15.27 -7.18
CA ALA A 43 11.40 14.54 -6.96
C ALA A 43 10.16 15.43 -6.89
N LYS A 44 10.31 16.75 -6.80
CA LYS A 44 9.19 17.71 -6.63
C LYS A 44 8.11 17.56 -7.70
N SER A 45 8.49 17.34 -8.95
CA SER A 45 7.56 17.19 -10.07
C SER A 45 6.68 15.92 -9.95
N TYR A 46 7.11 14.94 -9.17
CA TYR A 46 6.41 13.66 -9.01
C TYR A 46 5.52 13.59 -7.77
N TYR A 47 5.68 14.51 -6.79
CA TYR A 47 4.96 14.43 -5.51
C TYR A 47 3.45 14.34 -5.69
N ARG A 48 2.88 15.21 -6.50
CA ARG A 48 1.44 15.24 -6.72
C ARG A 48 0.91 13.94 -7.35
N LEU A 49 1.60 13.45 -8.38
CA LEU A 49 1.22 12.21 -9.04
C LEU A 49 1.32 11.02 -8.08
N ALA A 50 2.41 10.96 -7.31
CA ALA A 50 2.67 9.90 -6.34
C ALA A 50 1.59 9.88 -5.23
N ASP A 51 1.29 11.03 -4.65
CA ASP A 51 0.27 11.16 -3.62
C ASP A 51 -1.14 10.85 -4.16
N LEU A 52 -1.45 11.31 -5.39
CA LEU A 52 -2.73 11.04 -6.06
C LEU A 52 -2.96 9.56 -6.34
N ILE A 53 -1.95 8.83 -6.80
CA ILE A 53 -2.06 7.38 -7.05
C ILE A 53 -2.45 6.65 -5.77
N THR A 54 -1.82 7.00 -4.64
CA THR A 54 -2.15 6.41 -3.34
C THR A 54 -3.59 6.72 -2.94
N MET A 55 -4.02 7.97 -3.05
CA MET A 55 -5.36 8.39 -2.64
C MET A 55 -6.46 7.85 -3.54
N ALA A 56 -6.23 7.81 -4.85
CA ALA A 56 -7.18 7.25 -5.81
C ALA A 56 -7.45 5.76 -5.56
N PHE A 57 -6.45 5.03 -5.09
CA PHE A 57 -6.59 3.61 -4.80
C PHE A 57 -7.16 3.32 -3.40
N ALA A 58 -7.20 4.28 -2.48
CA ALA A 58 -7.65 4.08 -1.10
C ALA A 58 -9.02 3.36 -0.98
N PRO A 59 -10.10 3.76 -1.70
CA PRO A 59 -11.39 3.08 -1.62
C PRO A 59 -11.31 1.64 -2.15
N PHE A 60 -10.50 1.39 -3.18
CA PHE A 60 -10.30 0.05 -3.74
C PHE A 60 -9.47 -0.85 -2.82
N ALA A 61 -8.51 -0.29 -2.08
CA ALA A 61 -7.74 -1.04 -1.09
C ALA A 61 -8.63 -1.52 0.06
N ILE A 62 -9.45 -0.64 0.63
CA ILE A 62 -10.36 -1.01 1.72
C ILE A 62 -11.47 -1.92 1.21
N GLY A 63 -12.11 -1.57 0.09
CA GLY A 63 -13.17 -2.37 -0.51
C GLY A 63 -12.69 -3.74 -0.97
N GLY A 64 -11.51 -3.82 -1.60
CA GLY A 64 -10.89 -5.07 -2.03
C GLY A 64 -10.51 -5.97 -0.86
N PHE A 65 -9.95 -5.40 0.22
CA PHE A 65 -9.70 -6.12 1.46
C PHE A 65 -10.99 -6.73 2.03
N LEU A 66 -12.05 -5.93 2.18
CA LEU A 66 -13.34 -6.41 2.70
C LEU A 66 -13.97 -7.46 1.78
N LEU A 67 -13.87 -7.29 0.46
CA LEU A 67 -14.36 -8.26 -0.51
C LEU A 67 -13.63 -9.60 -0.35
N ILE A 68 -12.30 -9.59 -0.26
CA ILE A 68 -11.50 -10.79 -0.03
C ILE A 68 -11.87 -11.42 1.31
N TYR A 69 -11.98 -10.63 2.37
CA TYR A 69 -12.33 -11.12 3.68
C TYR A 69 -13.69 -11.82 3.70
N PHE A 70 -14.77 -11.17 3.23
CA PHE A 70 -16.11 -11.74 3.30
C PHE A 70 -16.38 -12.86 2.28
N ARG A 71 -15.68 -12.85 1.15
CA ARG A 71 -15.96 -13.77 0.04
C ARG A 71 -15.07 -15.02 0.06
N SER A 72 -13.84 -14.90 0.51
CA SER A 72 -12.81 -15.91 0.27
C SER A 72 -12.33 -16.59 1.55
N THR A 73 -12.73 -16.12 2.73
CA THR A 73 -12.15 -16.55 4.00
C THR A 73 -12.21 -18.05 4.20
N GLY A 74 -13.34 -18.69 3.94
CA GLY A 74 -13.51 -20.13 4.15
C GLY A 74 -12.79 -21.03 3.13
N GLU A 75 -12.47 -20.50 1.95
CA GLU A 75 -11.80 -21.26 0.88
C GLU A 75 -10.29 -20.96 0.83
N LEU A 76 -9.87 -19.83 1.38
CA LEU A 76 -8.52 -19.31 1.24
C LEU A 76 -7.59 -19.75 2.37
N PHE A 77 -8.07 -19.69 3.60
CA PHE A 77 -7.25 -19.93 4.78
C PHE A 77 -7.39 -21.38 5.27
N TYR A 78 -6.40 -22.22 4.97
CA TYR A 78 -6.36 -23.63 5.40
C TYR A 78 -6.49 -23.80 6.92
N TRP A 79 -6.00 -22.84 7.68
CA TRP A 79 -5.99 -22.86 9.15
C TRP A 79 -7.39 -22.59 9.77
N LEU A 80 -8.40 -22.24 9.00
CA LEU A 80 -9.79 -22.16 9.50
C LEU A 80 -10.44 -23.52 9.72
N SER A 81 -9.90 -24.56 9.07
CA SER A 81 -10.33 -25.95 9.26
C SER A 81 -9.10 -26.82 9.55
N PRO A 82 -8.45 -26.62 10.71
CA PRO A 82 -7.23 -27.32 11.04
C PRO A 82 -7.47 -28.83 11.23
N ALA A 83 -6.43 -29.62 10.97
CA ALA A 83 -6.46 -31.04 11.33
C ALA A 83 -6.58 -31.20 12.86
N PRO A 84 -7.21 -32.27 13.35
CA PRO A 84 -7.51 -32.43 14.80
C PRO A 84 -6.29 -32.36 15.74
N GLU A 85 -5.08 -32.55 15.21
CA GLU A 85 -3.83 -32.54 15.97
C GLU A 85 -3.02 -31.24 15.82
N GLU A 86 -3.53 -30.27 15.07
CA GLU A 86 -2.78 -29.04 14.74
C GLU A 86 -3.09 -27.94 15.75
N HIS A 87 -2.10 -27.61 16.59
CA HIS A 87 -2.15 -26.45 17.48
C HIS A 87 -1.85 -25.17 16.72
N LEU A 88 -2.89 -24.40 16.40
CA LEU A 88 -2.75 -23.12 15.71
C LEU A 88 -2.16 -22.05 16.65
N SER A 89 -1.31 -21.21 16.08
CA SER A 89 -0.81 -20.00 16.74
C SER A 89 -1.96 -19.04 17.06
N THR A 90 -1.87 -18.32 18.18
CA THR A 90 -2.81 -17.24 18.56
C THR A 90 -2.91 -16.15 17.49
N TYR A 91 -1.89 -16.01 16.64
CA TYR A 91 -1.89 -15.08 15.51
C TYR A 91 -2.91 -15.47 14.43
N LEU A 92 -3.18 -16.77 14.24
CA LEU A 92 -4.10 -17.31 13.25
C LEU A 92 -5.55 -17.29 13.78
N ASN A 93 -6.08 -16.09 13.93
CA ASN A 93 -7.46 -15.84 14.34
C ASN A 93 -8.11 -14.88 13.33
N ILE A 94 -9.32 -15.24 12.88
CA ILE A 94 -10.02 -14.50 11.81
C ILE A 94 -10.45 -13.10 12.23
N ASP A 95 -10.93 -12.93 13.44
CA ASP A 95 -11.34 -11.63 13.97
C ASP A 95 -10.11 -10.73 14.15
N TRP A 96 -9.01 -11.32 14.62
CA TRP A 96 -7.73 -10.62 14.75
C TRP A 96 -7.14 -10.25 13.40
N LEU A 97 -7.29 -11.10 12.36
CA LEU A 97 -6.90 -10.80 10.98
C LEU A 97 -7.68 -9.58 10.46
N LEU A 98 -9.01 -9.58 10.66
CA LEU A 98 -9.85 -8.44 10.26
C LEU A 98 -9.38 -7.16 10.95
N PHE A 99 -9.26 -7.21 12.28
CA PHE A 99 -8.89 -6.03 13.07
C PHE A 99 -7.54 -5.45 12.67
N ARG A 100 -6.46 -6.27 12.66
CA ARG A 100 -5.10 -5.77 12.39
C ARG A 100 -4.94 -5.21 10.98
N ASN A 101 -5.54 -5.86 9.97
CA ASN A 101 -5.46 -5.37 8.59
C ASN A 101 -6.32 -4.14 8.37
N LEU A 102 -7.58 -4.14 8.81
CA LEU A 102 -8.46 -2.99 8.63
C LEU A 102 -7.94 -1.77 9.40
N PHE A 103 -7.51 -1.96 10.64
CA PHE A 103 -6.95 -0.89 11.45
C PHE A 103 -5.68 -0.29 10.81
N SER A 104 -4.75 -1.14 10.37
CA SER A 104 -3.52 -0.67 9.71
C SER A 104 -3.79 0.05 8.39
N LEU A 105 -4.76 -0.43 7.59
CA LEU A 105 -5.21 0.24 6.37
C LEU A 105 -5.81 1.62 6.67
N LEU A 106 -6.71 1.70 7.64
CA LEU A 106 -7.35 2.96 8.02
C LEU A 106 -6.32 3.98 8.56
N VAL A 107 -5.38 3.53 9.39
CA VAL A 107 -4.29 4.39 9.88
C VAL A 107 -3.40 4.88 8.73
N PHE A 108 -2.97 3.96 7.86
CA PHE A 108 -2.12 4.33 6.73
C PHE A 108 -2.81 5.30 5.77
N TYR A 109 -4.02 4.99 5.31
CA TYR A 109 -4.75 5.86 4.37
C TYR A 109 -5.23 7.15 5.03
N GLY A 110 -5.57 7.14 6.32
CA GLY A 110 -5.91 8.34 7.08
C GLY A 110 -4.75 9.31 7.20
N LEU A 111 -3.56 8.80 7.58
CA LEU A 111 -2.34 9.62 7.59
C LEU A 111 -1.97 10.10 6.19
N SER A 112 -2.09 9.26 5.17
CA SER A 112 -1.83 9.61 3.78
C SER A 112 -2.77 10.69 3.27
N ALA A 113 -4.05 10.67 3.67
CA ALA A 113 -5.01 11.71 3.31
C ALA A 113 -4.64 13.07 3.93
N VAL A 114 -4.26 13.09 5.21
CA VAL A 114 -3.78 14.31 5.87
C VAL A 114 -2.50 14.83 5.21
N TYR A 115 -1.58 13.92 4.88
CA TYR A 115 -0.34 14.25 4.19
C TYR A 115 -0.59 14.85 2.81
N PHE A 116 -1.45 14.20 2.02
CA PHE A 116 -1.87 14.70 0.71
C PHE A 116 -2.53 16.08 0.78
N TRP A 117 -3.44 16.29 1.75
CA TRP A 117 -4.08 17.58 1.95
C TRP A 117 -3.08 18.68 2.26
N LYS A 118 -2.11 18.40 3.13
CA LYS A 118 -1.03 19.35 3.45
C LYS A 118 -0.11 19.59 2.25
N SER A 119 0.21 18.55 1.47
CA SER A 119 0.97 18.66 0.23
C SER A 119 0.26 19.56 -0.78
N LEU A 120 -1.06 19.41 -0.91
CA LEU A 120 -1.88 20.27 -1.77
C LEU A 120 -1.90 21.74 -1.28
N LYS A 121 -2.03 21.94 0.05
CA LYS A 121 -1.96 23.29 0.63
C LYS A 121 -0.60 23.95 0.36
N LEU A 122 0.49 23.20 0.43
CA LEU A 122 1.83 23.67 0.15
C LEU A 122 1.95 24.20 -1.28
N ASP A 123 1.36 23.48 -2.25
CA ASP A 123 1.41 23.87 -3.66
C ASP A 123 0.56 25.12 -3.97
N LEU A 124 -0.49 25.35 -3.18
CA LEU A 124 -1.39 26.51 -3.34
C LEU A 124 -0.88 27.76 -2.58
N SER A 125 -0.01 27.59 -1.59
CA SER A 125 0.59 28.72 -0.86
C SER A 125 1.76 29.32 -1.63
N GLY A 126 1.85 30.66 -1.67
CA GLY A 126 2.97 31.35 -2.30
C GLY A 126 4.30 30.99 -1.62
N SER A 127 5.37 30.84 -2.42
CA SER A 127 6.69 30.36 -2.01
C SER A 127 7.35 31.16 -0.85
N ASP A 128 6.96 32.39 -0.66
CA ASP A 128 7.59 33.31 0.29
C ASP A 128 6.74 33.57 1.55
N SER A 129 5.63 32.85 1.71
CA SER A 129 4.76 33.00 2.88
C SER A 129 5.32 32.21 4.09
N ALA A 130 5.15 32.76 5.29
CA ALA A 130 5.47 32.04 6.54
C ALA A 130 4.70 30.72 6.62
N ASP A 131 3.46 30.68 6.15
CA ASP A 131 2.61 29.48 6.04
C ASP A 131 3.26 28.40 5.18
N HIS A 132 3.97 28.76 4.12
CA HIS A 132 4.65 27.79 3.24
C HIS A 132 5.77 27.03 4.00
N GLN A 133 6.55 27.72 4.81
CA GLN A 133 7.60 27.09 5.60
C GLN A 133 7.00 26.18 6.68
N GLU A 134 5.96 26.63 7.38
CA GLU A 134 5.31 25.85 8.42
C GLU A 134 4.72 24.53 7.84
N VAL A 135 4.00 24.60 6.73
CA VAL A 135 3.43 23.39 6.11
C VAL A 135 4.52 22.44 5.61
N ARG A 136 5.62 22.98 5.06
CA ARG A 136 6.77 22.17 4.65
C ARG A 136 7.39 21.42 5.84
N ASP A 137 7.56 22.08 6.96
CA ASP A 137 8.12 21.49 8.18
C ASP A 137 7.17 20.43 8.75
N GLN A 138 5.87 20.68 8.73
CA GLN A 138 4.86 19.68 9.10
C GLN A 138 4.94 18.43 8.21
N LEU A 139 5.06 18.57 6.89
CA LEU A 139 5.22 17.45 5.97
C LEU A 139 6.53 16.67 6.24
N TYR A 140 7.62 17.39 6.54
CA TYR A 140 8.89 16.76 6.90
C TYR A 140 8.74 15.88 8.14
N TRP A 141 8.12 16.39 9.22
CA TRP A 141 7.89 15.64 10.45
C TRP A 141 6.85 14.53 10.32
N MET A 142 5.90 14.63 9.40
CA MET A 142 4.94 13.58 9.12
C MET A 142 5.54 12.44 8.25
N SER A 143 6.58 12.72 7.49
CA SER A 143 7.16 11.75 6.55
C SER A 143 7.63 10.44 7.22
N PRO A 144 8.32 10.44 8.37
CA PRO A 144 8.66 9.21 9.09
C PRO A 144 7.42 8.41 9.51
N LEU A 145 6.34 9.10 9.93
CA LEU A 145 5.10 8.42 10.34
C LEU A 145 4.43 7.70 9.16
N ILE A 146 4.45 8.29 7.97
CA ILE A 146 3.96 7.66 6.74
C ILE A 146 4.75 6.40 6.43
N ILE A 147 6.08 6.46 6.51
CA ILE A 147 6.96 5.32 6.23
C ILE A 147 6.71 4.19 7.24
N ILE A 148 6.61 4.52 8.53
CA ILE A 148 6.33 3.51 9.57
C ILE A 148 4.94 2.90 9.38
N ALA A 149 3.91 3.71 9.12
CA ALA A 149 2.57 3.21 8.85
C ALA A 149 2.51 2.29 7.63
N TYR A 150 3.26 2.62 6.57
CA TYR A 150 3.42 1.76 5.40
C TYR A 150 4.06 0.42 5.75
N ILE A 151 5.19 0.46 6.47
CA ILE A 151 5.92 -0.76 6.86
C ILE A 151 5.01 -1.68 7.67
N VAL A 152 4.30 -1.15 8.65
CA VAL A 152 3.38 -1.94 9.50
C VAL A 152 2.22 -2.50 8.67
N CYS A 153 1.54 -1.66 7.90
CA CYS A 153 0.40 -2.06 7.09
C CYS A 153 0.78 -3.12 6.05
N SER A 154 1.83 -2.87 5.27
CA SER A 154 2.28 -3.79 4.23
C SER A 154 2.87 -5.10 4.77
N THR A 155 3.40 -5.08 6.00
CA THR A 155 3.84 -6.31 6.69
C THR A 155 2.66 -7.20 7.02
N PHE A 156 1.60 -6.67 7.62
CA PHE A 156 0.41 -7.46 7.92
C PHE A 156 -0.22 -8.04 6.65
N ILE A 157 -0.35 -7.22 5.62
CA ILE A 157 -0.87 -7.66 4.32
C ILE A 157 0.00 -8.76 3.70
N ALA A 158 1.32 -8.61 3.71
CA ALA A 158 2.24 -9.61 3.17
C ALA A 158 2.17 -10.93 3.94
N TRP A 159 2.10 -10.87 5.27
CA TRP A 159 1.96 -12.08 6.08
C TRP A 159 0.61 -12.76 5.87
N ASP A 160 -0.48 -12.02 5.95
CA ASP A 160 -1.82 -12.59 5.96
C ASP A 160 -2.28 -13.06 4.57
N PHE A 161 -1.96 -12.31 3.51
CA PHE A 161 -2.45 -12.58 2.16
C PHE A 161 -1.42 -13.18 1.19
N ALA A 162 -0.22 -13.43 1.64
CA ALA A 162 0.77 -14.17 0.85
C ALA A 162 1.39 -15.31 1.65
N MET A 163 2.02 -15.02 2.79
CA MET A 163 2.77 -16.05 3.52
C MET A 163 1.84 -17.08 4.19
N MET A 164 0.78 -16.61 4.89
CA MET A 164 -0.13 -17.49 5.65
C MET A 164 -1.10 -18.30 4.78
N LEU A 165 -1.05 -18.15 3.46
CA LEU A 165 -1.79 -19.00 2.52
C LEU A 165 -1.12 -20.33 2.27
N ILE A 166 0.18 -20.45 2.55
CA ILE A 166 0.96 -21.68 2.30
C ILE A 166 1.21 -22.35 3.65
N PRO A 167 0.71 -23.60 3.85
CA PRO A 167 0.94 -24.35 5.07
C PRO A 167 2.42 -24.49 5.40
N HIS A 168 2.77 -24.33 6.68
CA HIS A 168 4.12 -24.52 7.23
C HIS A 168 5.23 -23.62 6.63
N TRP A 169 4.88 -22.64 5.79
CA TRP A 169 5.86 -21.68 5.28
C TRP A 169 5.95 -20.44 6.16
N HIS A 170 7.15 -20.18 6.70
CA HIS A 170 7.43 -19.03 7.56
C HIS A 170 8.70 -18.34 7.06
N SER A 171 8.62 -17.02 6.85
CA SER A 171 9.76 -16.21 6.45
C SER A 171 9.67 -14.82 7.06
N THR A 172 10.64 -14.47 7.89
CA THR A 172 10.77 -13.12 8.48
C THR A 172 11.25 -12.09 7.46
N VAL A 173 11.92 -12.53 6.40
CA VAL A 173 12.48 -11.67 5.35
C VAL A 173 11.44 -11.36 4.26
N PHE A 174 10.38 -12.14 4.15
CA PHE A 174 9.39 -11.98 3.10
C PHE A 174 8.75 -10.58 3.04
N PRO A 175 8.31 -9.96 4.15
CA PRO A 175 7.78 -8.59 4.11
C PRO A 175 8.79 -7.56 3.61
N ILE A 176 10.06 -7.71 3.97
CA ILE A 176 11.13 -6.82 3.52
C ILE A 176 11.26 -6.90 1.99
N HIS A 177 11.25 -8.12 1.45
CA HIS A 177 11.28 -8.33 0.00
C HIS A 177 10.06 -7.70 -0.69
N TYR A 178 8.87 -7.84 -0.08
CA TYR A 178 7.63 -7.22 -0.56
C TYR A 178 7.73 -5.69 -0.57
N TRP A 179 8.25 -5.06 0.47
CA TRP A 179 8.41 -3.59 0.53
C TRP A 179 9.32 -3.06 -0.58
N PHE A 180 10.50 -3.65 -0.74
CA PHE A 180 11.45 -3.21 -1.76
C PHE A 180 10.96 -3.50 -3.18
N GLY A 181 10.31 -4.64 -3.40
CA GLY A 181 9.68 -4.96 -4.67
C GLY A 181 8.62 -3.93 -5.07
N ASN A 182 7.75 -3.54 -4.13
CA ASN A 182 6.75 -2.52 -4.34
C ASN A 182 7.37 -1.13 -4.56
N ALA A 183 8.41 -0.77 -3.80
CA ALA A 183 9.12 0.50 -4.00
C ALA A 183 9.75 0.60 -5.39
N TYR A 184 10.35 -0.48 -5.87
CA TYR A 184 10.90 -0.57 -7.21
C TYR A 184 9.82 -0.44 -8.28
N ALA A 185 8.74 -1.22 -8.16
CA ALA A 185 7.63 -1.20 -9.11
C ALA A 185 6.90 0.15 -9.13
N ALA A 186 6.68 0.77 -7.96
CA ALA A 186 6.05 2.09 -7.86
C ALA A 186 6.92 3.19 -8.49
N THR A 187 8.24 3.15 -8.27
CA THR A 187 9.15 4.12 -8.89
C THR A 187 9.13 3.98 -10.41
N ALA A 188 9.14 2.75 -10.92
CA ALA A 188 9.00 2.50 -12.35
C ALA A 188 7.65 3.01 -12.90
N ALA A 189 6.55 2.77 -12.17
CA ALA A 189 5.22 3.26 -12.54
C ALA A 189 5.15 4.79 -12.58
N LEU A 190 5.79 5.48 -11.62
CA LEU A 190 5.86 6.96 -11.60
C LEU A 190 6.61 7.54 -12.80
N ILE A 191 7.52 6.80 -13.40
CA ILE A 191 8.23 7.23 -14.62
C ILE A 191 7.39 6.92 -15.87
N VAL A 192 6.83 5.71 -15.93
CA VAL A 192 6.11 5.22 -17.11
C VAL A 192 4.76 5.91 -17.29
N LEU A 193 4.02 6.12 -16.18
CA LEU A 193 2.66 6.67 -16.22
C LEU A 193 2.59 8.07 -16.87
N PRO A 194 3.45 9.06 -16.51
CA PRO A 194 3.46 10.37 -17.19
C PRO A 194 3.77 10.28 -18.67
N VAL A 195 4.70 9.39 -19.06
CA VAL A 195 5.06 9.17 -20.46
C VAL A 195 3.88 8.61 -21.25
N LEU A 196 3.15 7.65 -20.67
CA LEU A 196 1.95 7.12 -21.30
C LEU A 196 0.85 8.18 -21.40
N LEU A 197 0.58 8.91 -20.32
CA LEU A 197 -0.42 9.96 -20.29
C LEU A 197 -0.12 11.06 -21.30
N SER A 198 1.14 11.44 -21.47
CA SER A 198 1.55 12.46 -22.47
C SER A 198 1.31 12.02 -23.92
N ARG A 199 1.31 10.70 -24.18
CA ARG A 199 0.99 10.17 -25.54
C ARG A 199 -0.50 10.14 -25.83
N PHE A 200 -1.34 9.98 -24.80
CA PHE A 200 -2.80 9.93 -24.95
C PHE A 200 -3.47 11.30 -24.78
N SER A 201 -2.83 12.23 -24.08
CA SER A 201 -3.32 13.59 -23.95
C SER A 201 -2.78 14.42 -25.10
N SER A 202 -3.65 14.71 -26.07
CA SER A 202 -3.32 15.61 -27.17
C SER A 202 -2.97 17.01 -26.61
N SER A 203 -1.70 17.37 -26.70
CA SER A 203 -1.12 18.72 -26.82
C SER A 203 -0.90 19.63 -25.61
N GLU A 204 -1.36 19.42 -24.39
CA GLU A 204 -1.19 20.48 -23.36
C GLU A 204 -0.46 20.11 -22.07
N PHE A 205 -0.12 18.85 -21.82
CA PHE A 205 0.70 18.47 -20.66
C PHE A 205 2.20 18.60 -20.98
N LYS A 206 2.73 19.82 -20.94
CA LYS A 206 4.18 20.04 -20.90
C LYS A 206 4.62 19.95 -19.43
N PHE A 207 5.32 18.87 -19.08
CA PHE A 207 6.10 18.83 -17.85
C PHE A 207 7.27 19.82 -18.00
N SER A 208 7.19 20.97 -17.34
CA SER A 208 8.29 21.93 -17.23
C SER A 208 9.12 21.62 -16.00
#